data_bf4351fbef85755aee5b7145c0ac64fb
#
_entry.id   bf4351fbef85755aee5b7145c0ac64fb
#
_cell.length_a   1.000
_cell.length_b   1.000
_cell.length_c   1.000
_cell.angle_alpha   90.00
_cell.angle_beta   90.00
_cell.angle_gamma   90.00
#
_symmetry.space_group_name_H-M   'P 1'
#
loop_
_entity.id
_entity.type
_entity.pdbx_description
1 polymer ?
#
loop_
_entity_poly.entity_id
_entity_poly.type
_entity_poly.pdbx_seq_one_letter_code
_entity_poly.pdbx_strand_id
1 'polypeptide(L)'
;QVMFMRVFSDRQKTTGSALYVKAIDDAVALGADTINMSLGSSTGSTVNADSDIVDAIKRARAKGVSVLISAGNSNTFGNGYSRPAAENPDYGLVGNPSTVEDSISVASINNKIITTEVFEVKGLEGHAEADNGKFDYSKSAADADFEKGKEYEYVSVGLGKEDDFKDLDLTGKLALIQRGEIPFSEKIANAFHHGAAGALVYNNVDGSNLGMSIDGDAKKIPSVFISKRYGEALKAGSYKICLLY
;
A
#
# COMPACT_ATOMS: atom_id res chain seq x y z
N GLN A 1 1.91 -15.36 -21.94
CA GLN A 1 3.26 -14.90 -21.57
C GLN A 1 3.19 -13.47 -21.08
N VAL A 2 4.10 -13.07 -20.18
CA VAL A 2 4.21 -11.69 -19.69
C VAL A 2 5.54 -11.12 -20.16
N MET A 3 5.48 -9.93 -20.79
CA MET A 3 6.65 -9.11 -21.11
C MET A 3 6.78 -8.00 -20.08
N PHE A 4 7.96 -7.79 -19.55
CA PHE A 4 8.25 -6.71 -18.62
C PHE A 4 9.08 -5.62 -19.30
N MET A 5 8.51 -4.41 -19.39
CA MET A 5 9.17 -3.23 -19.96
C MET A 5 9.57 -2.29 -18.84
N ARG A 6 10.88 -2.22 -18.53
CA ARG A 6 11.39 -1.36 -17.49
C ARG A 6 11.56 0.08 -17.99
N VAL A 7 10.79 1.01 -17.48
CA VAL A 7 10.81 2.44 -17.83
C VAL A 7 11.32 3.36 -16.70
N PHE A 8 11.57 2.82 -15.51
CA PHE A 8 12.21 3.53 -14.39
C PHE A 8 13.62 2.99 -14.14
N SER A 9 14.55 3.88 -13.84
CA SER A 9 15.91 3.51 -13.47
C SER A 9 16.05 3.36 -11.95
N ASP A 10 17.13 2.71 -11.49
CA ASP A 10 17.45 2.62 -10.07
C ASP A 10 17.93 3.94 -9.48
N ARG A 11 18.33 4.88 -10.34
CA ARG A 11 18.94 6.16 -9.94
C ARG A 11 17.97 7.33 -9.93
N GLN A 12 16.85 7.22 -10.66
CA GLN A 12 15.85 8.29 -10.79
C GLN A 12 14.48 7.78 -10.43
N LYS A 13 13.77 8.51 -9.58
CA LYS A 13 12.39 8.18 -9.15
C LYS A 13 11.35 8.53 -10.20
N THR A 14 11.72 9.25 -11.25
CA THR A 14 10.85 9.68 -12.33
C THR A 14 11.36 9.16 -13.67
N THR A 15 10.47 9.10 -14.65
CA THR A 15 10.76 8.72 -16.03
C THR A 15 10.10 9.71 -16.98
N GLY A 16 10.41 9.65 -18.25
CA GLY A 16 9.91 10.60 -19.26
C GLY A 16 9.14 9.94 -20.39
N SER A 17 8.40 10.76 -21.13
CA SER A 17 7.56 10.35 -22.26
C SER A 17 8.29 9.55 -23.32
N ALA A 18 9.52 9.90 -23.64
CA ALA A 18 10.32 9.16 -24.62
C ALA A 18 10.52 7.68 -24.27
N LEU A 19 10.66 7.36 -22.97
CA LEU A 19 10.77 5.97 -22.51
C LEU A 19 9.44 5.22 -22.60
N TYR A 20 8.32 5.90 -22.31
CA TYR A 20 6.99 5.31 -22.50
C TYR A 20 6.70 5.00 -23.94
N VAL A 21 6.97 5.95 -24.84
CA VAL A 21 6.80 5.79 -26.30
C VAL A 21 7.58 4.59 -26.78
N LYS A 22 8.88 4.53 -26.43
CA LYS A 22 9.72 3.40 -26.82
C LYS A 22 9.20 2.07 -26.28
N ALA A 23 8.78 2.01 -25.01
CA ALA A 23 8.26 0.78 -24.42
C ALA A 23 6.95 0.32 -25.08
N ILE A 24 6.07 1.25 -25.43
CA ILE A 24 4.83 0.93 -26.17
C ILE A 24 5.17 0.38 -27.55
N ASP A 25 6.01 1.07 -28.32
CA ASP A 25 6.37 0.66 -29.66
C ASP A 25 7.11 -0.70 -29.67
N ASP A 26 8.02 -0.93 -28.73
CA ASP A 26 8.73 -2.21 -28.58
C ASP A 26 7.75 -3.35 -28.19
N ALA A 27 6.81 -3.12 -27.27
CA ALA A 27 5.81 -4.11 -26.89
C ALA A 27 4.92 -4.51 -28.07
N VAL A 28 4.48 -3.52 -28.85
CA VAL A 28 3.70 -3.75 -30.08
C VAL A 28 4.50 -4.54 -31.10
N ALA A 29 5.77 -4.18 -31.31
CA ALA A 29 6.66 -4.87 -32.25
C ALA A 29 6.95 -6.33 -31.85
N LEU A 30 6.98 -6.59 -30.53
CA LEU A 30 7.16 -7.94 -29.97
C LEU A 30 5.88 -8.77 -29.90
N GLY A 31 4.74 -8.23 -30.37
CA GLY A 31 3.47 -8.95 -30.48
C GLY A 31 2.66 -8.99 -29.20
N ALA A 32 2.69 -7.93 -28.39
CA ALA A 32 1.79 -7.79 -27.25
C ALA A 32 0.33 -7.67 -27.70
N ASP A 33 -0.59 -8.34 -27.02
CA ASP A 33 -2.03 -8.18 -27.21
C ASP A 33 -2.58 -7.04 -26.36
N THR A 34 -1.98 -6.83 -25.19
CA THR A 34 -2.36 -5.79 -24.24
C THR A 34 -1.13 -5.18 -23.56
N ILE A 35 -1.21 -3.90 -23.23
CA ILE A 35 -0.19 -3.18 -22.47
C ILE A 35 -0.83 -2.62 -21.20
N ASN A 36 -0.26 -2.93 -20.03
CA ASN A 36 -0.65 -2.33 -18.76
C ASN A 36 0.39 -1.30 -18.33
N MET A 37 -0.07 -0.07 -18.04
CA MET A 37 0.75 1.05 -17.59
C MET A 37 0.26 1.54 -16.23
N SER A 38 0.79 0.97 -15.14
CA SER A 38 0.50 1.41 -13.77
C SER A 38 1.42 2.59 -13.38
N LEU A 39 1.36 3.66 -14.15
CA LEU A 39 2.20 4.85 -14.01
C LEU A 39 1.49 6.08 -14.60
N GLY A 40 1.99 7.25 -14.30
CA GLY A 40 1.44 8.50 -14.81
C GLY A 40 1.84 9.72 -13.98
N SER A 41 1.33 10.88 -14.38
CA SER A 41 1.43 12.14 -13.63
C SER A 41 0.16 12.40 -12.81
N SER A 42 0.22 13.36 -11.89
CA SER A 42 -0.91 13.71 -11.02
C SER A 42 -2.10 14.31 -11.76
N THR A 43 -1.84 14.97 -12.88
CA THR A 43 -2.86 15.64 -13.70
C THR A 43 -2.65 15.36 -15.16
N GLY A 44 -3.72 15.19 -15.88
CA GLY A 44 -3.70 14.99 -17.33
C GLY A 44 -4.60 16.01 -18.04
N SER A 45 -4.40 16.12 -19.34
CA SER A 45 -5.22 16.95 -20.22
C SER A 45 -5.50 16.19 -21.50
N THR A 46 -6.74 16.30 -21.98
CA THR A 46 -7.13 15.78 -23.30
C THR A 46 -6.75 16.74 -24.43
N VAL A 47 -6.52 18.01 -24.10
CA VAL A 47 -6.22 19.07 -25.09
C VAL A 47 -4.73 19.30 -25.25
N ASN A 48 -3.97 19.22 -24.14
CA ASN A 48 -2.52 19.47 -24.09
C ASN A 48 -1.76 18.19 -23.73
N ALA A 49 -2.20 17.02 -24.23
CA ALA A 49 -1.47 15.79 -24.05
C ALA A 49 -0.17 15.80 -24.89
N ASP A 50 0.87 15.13 -24.39
CA ASP A 50 2.11 14.94 -25.13
C ASP A 50 1.81 14.18 -26.45
N SER A 51 2.07 14.83 -27.58
CA SER A 51 1.75 14.29 -28.91
C SER A 51 2.40 12.94 -29.18
N ASP A 52 3.63 12.75 -28.70
CA ASP A 52 4.39 11.51 -28.99
C ASP A 52 3.77 10.31 -28.28
N ILE A 53 3.27 10.52 -27.03
CA ILE A 53 2.54 9.47 -26.29
C ILE A 53 1.20 9.19 -26.95
N VAL A 54 0.47 10.24 -27.32
CA VAL A 54 -0.82 10.09 -28.02
C VAL A 54 -0.64 9.26 -29.29
N ASP A 55 0.37 9.58 -30.08
CA ASP A 55 0.64 8.88 -31.34
C ASP A 55 1.11 7.44 -31.09
N ALA A 56 1.88 7.17 -30.06
CA ALA A 56 2.28 5.80 -29.70
C ALA A 56 1.06 4.95 -29.31
N ILE A 57 0.14 5.49 -28.51
CA ILE A 57 -1.09 4.80 -28.12
C ILE A 57 -1.99 4.55 -29.35
N LYS A 58 -2.13 5.52 -30.23
CA LYS A 58 -2.85 5.36 -31.51
C LYS A 58 -2.24 4.27 -32.39
N ARG A 59 -0.91 4.22 -32.49
CA ARG A 59 -0.22 3.15 -33.23
C ARG A 59 -0.49 1.78 -32.63
N ALA A 60 -0.45 1.66 -31.29
CA ALA A 60 -0.78 0.41 -30.60
C ALA A 60 -2.21 -0.03 -30.91
N ARG A 61 -3.18 0.88 -30.77
CA ARG A 61 -4.59 0.61 -31.08
C ARG A 61 -4.80 0.21 -32.55
N ALA A 62 -4.15 0.89 -33.50
CA ALA A 62 -4.22 0.55 -34.91
C ALA A 62 -3.68 -0.85 -35.24
N LYS A 63 -2.84 -1.41 -34.37
CA LYS A 63 -2.34 -2.79 -34.42
C LYS A 63 -3.19 -3.79 -33.63
N GLY A 64 -4.32 -3.35 -33.05
CA GLY A 64 -5.21 -4.18 -32.22
C GLY A 64 -4.75 -4.38 -30.79
N VAL A 65 -3.73 -3.63 -30.33
CA VAL A 65 -3.20 -3.72 -28.97
C VAL A 65 -3.97 -2.76 -28.05
N SER A 66 -4.54 -3.28 -26.97
CA SER A 66 -5.22 -2.47 -25.96
C SER A 66 -4.22 -1.90 -24.95
N VAL A 67 -4.29 -0.58 -24.69
CA VAL A 67 -3.42 0.09 -23.73
C VAL A 67 -4.26 0.50 -22.51
N LEU A 68 -4.02 -0.15 -21.36
CA LEU A 68 -4.70 0.09 -20.09
C LEU A 68 -3.81 0.93 -19.19
N ILE A 69 -4.32 2.04 -18.70
CA ILE A 69 -3.52 3.03 -17.95
C ILE A 69 -4.24 3.39 -16.67
N SER A 70 -3.51 3.41 -15.54
CA SER A 70 -4.07 3.80 -14.26
C SER A 70 -4.49 5.28 -14.29
N ALA A 71 -5.70 5.58 -13.77
CA ALA A 71 -6.22 6.94 -13.67
C ALA A 71 -5.42 7.82 -12.66
N GLY A 72 -4.64 7.20 -11.80
CA GLY A 72 -3.80 7.88 -10.81
C GLY A 72 -4.38 7.87 -9.40
N ASN A 73 -3.63 8.44 -8.46
CA ASN A 73 -3.93 8.47 -7.02
C ASN A 73 -4.26 9.89 -6.52
N SER A 74 -4.38 10.86 -7.41
CA SER A 74 -4.67 12.26 -7.06
C SER A 74 -6.18 12.48 -7.02
N ASN A 75 -6.77 12.37 -5.84
CA ASN A 75 -8.22 12.33 -5.68
C ASN A 75 -8.91 13.67 -6.01
N THR A 76 -8.25 14.79 -5.70
CA THR A 76 -8.82 16.12 -5.89
C THR A 76 -7.80 17.09 -6.45
N PHE A 77 -8.28 18.15 -7.09
CA PHE A 77 -7.44 19.26 -7.54
C PHE A 77 -6.68 19.89 -6.36
N GLY A 78 -5.38 20.03 -6.52
CA GLY A 78 -4.51 20.55 -5.46
C GLY A 78 -4.07 19.51 -4.43
N ASN A 79 -4.35 18.22 -4.61
CA ASN A 79 -3.82 17.18 -3.76
C ASN A 79 -2.29 17.21 -3.79
N GLY A 80 -1.68 17.25 -2.60
CA GLY A 80 -0.23 17.45 -2.42
C GLY A 80 0.18 18.90 -2.20
N TYR A 81 -0.72 19.86 -2.32
CA TYR A 81 -0.53 21.25 -1.89
C TYR A 81 -1.08 21.43 -0.47
N SER A 82 -0.52 22.41 0.27
CA SER A 82 -0.88 22.69 1.66
C SER A 82 -2.34 23.14 1.86
N ARG A 83 -3.02 23.53 0.79
CA ARG A 83 -4.44 23.86 0.77
C ARG A 83 -5.08 23.37 -0.52
N PRO A 84 -6.22 22.66 -0.46
CA PRO A 84 -7.00 22.35 -1.66
C PRO A 84 -7.48 23.68 -2.30
N ALA A 85 -7.37 23.76 -3.62
CA ALA A 85 -7.75 24.98 -4.36
C ALA A 85 -9.27 25.17 -4.45
N ALA A 86 -10.07 24.16 -4.06
CA ALA A 86 -11.52 24.23 -4.10
C ALA A 86 -12.14 23.40 -2.95
N GLU A 87 -13.24 23.91 -2.41
CA GLU A 87 -14.04 23.22 -1.39
C GLU A 87 -14.98 22.15 -1.99
N ASN A 88 -15.10 22.11 -3.32
CA ASN A 88 -15.98 21.18 -4.00
C ASN A 88 -15.33 19.79 -4.11
N PRO A 89 -15.93 18.74 -3.53
CA PRO A 89 -15.38 17.37 -3.54
C PRO A 89 -15.39 16.70 -4.92
N ASP A 90 -16.06 17.26 -5.94
CA ASP A 90 -16.23 16.65 -7.25
C ASP A 90 -15.06 16.92 -8.24
N TYR A 91 -14.02 17.62 -7.81
CA TYR A 91 -12.82 17.80 -8.62
C TYR A 91 -11.91 16.58 -8.56
N GLY A 92 -12.35 15.49 -9.18
CA GLY A 92 -11.50 14.34 -9.43
C GLY A 92 -10.43 14.66 -10.48
N LEU A 93 -9.22 14.20 -10.28
CA LEU A 93 -8.12 14.33 -11.24
C LEU A 93 -7.77 12.97 -11.83
N VAL A 94 -7.71 12.93 -13.17
CA VAL A 94 -7.18 11.81 -13.92
C VAL A 94 -5.79 12.18 -14.44
N GLY A 95 -4.82 11.31 -14.21
CA GLY A 95 -3.44 11.53 -14.60
C GLY A 95 -3.17 11.33 -16.10
N ASN A 96 -2.08 11.92 -16.59
CA ASN A 96 -1.61 11.65 -17.94
C ASN A 96 -0.63 10.44 -17.89
N PRO A 97 -0.65 9.49 -18.87
CA PRO A 97 -1.38 9.51 -20.15
C PRO A 97 -2.76 8.85 -20.13
N SER A 98 -3.36 8.57 -18.97
CA SER A 98 -4.67 7.92 -18.85
C SER A 98 -5.83 8.75 -19.47
N THR A 99 -5.61 10.04 -19.75
CA THR A 99 -6.55 10.93 -20.43
C THR A 99 -6.52 10.83 -21.95
N VAL A 100 -5.66 10.01 -22.53
CA VAL A 100 -5.58 9.82 -23.99
C VAL A 100 -6.78 9.01 -24.47
N GLU A 101 -7.52 9.53 -25.46
CA GLU A 101 -8.78 8.97 -25.95
C GLU A 101 -8.70 7.50 -26.39
N ASP A 102 -7.57 7.09 -26.99
CA ASP A 102 -7.37 5.73 -27.47
C ASP A 102 -6.87 4.74 -26.40
N SER A 103 -6.75 5.18 -25.16
CA SER A 103 -6.41 4.33 -24.01
C SER A 103 -7.66 3.91 -23.23
N ILE A 104 -7.50 2.89 -22.37
CA ILE A 104 -8.49 2.50 -21.40
C ILE A 104 -8.02 3.02 -20.04
N SER A 105 -8.69 4.06 -19.54
CA SER A 105 -8.43 4.60 -18.19
C SER A 105 -9.02 3.69 -17.12
N VAL A 106 -8.20 3.25 -16.18
CA VAL A 106 -8.60 2.32 -15.11
C VAL A 106 -8.52 3.03 -13.76
N ALA A 107 -9.66 3.22 -13.13
CA ALA A 107 -9.78 3.81 -11.80
C ALA A 107 -10.32 2.80 -10.79
N SER A 108 -9.93 2.95 -9.52
CA SER A 108 -10.51 2.21 -8.43
C SER A 108 -11.77 2.89 -7.90
N ILE A 109 -12.66 2.13 -7.33
CA ILE A 109 -13.81 2.62 -6.57
C ILE A 109 -13.73 2.11 -5.13
N ASN A 110 -14.25 2.89 -4.19
CA ASN A 110 -14.40 2.43 -2.82
C ASN A 110 -15.61 1.50 -2.73
N ASN A 111 -15.40 0.30 -2.21
CA ASN A 111 -16.51 -0.61 -1.91
C ASN A 111 -17.32 -0.07 -0.74
N LYS A 112 -18.66 -0.20 -0.81
CA LYS A 112 -19.56 0.14 0.30
C LYS A 112 -19.54 -0.92 1.41
N ILE A 113 -19.25 -2.17 1.05
CA ILE A 113 -19.18 -3.31 1.97
C ILE A 113 -17.88 -4.03 1.66
N ILE A 114 -17.06 -4.19 2.68
CA ILE A 114 -15.81 -4.94 2.63
C ILE A 114 -15.94 -6.08 3.64
N THR A 115 -15.71 -7.31 3.20
CA THR A 115 -15.47 -8.42 4.12
C THR A 115 -13.98 -8.48 4.39
N THR A 116 -13.59 -8.32 5.65
CA THR A 116 -12.20 -8.33 6.06
C THR A 116 -12.00 -9.27 7.22
N GLU A 117 -10.82 -9.82 7.35
CA GLU A 117 -10.41 -10.54 8.56
C GLU A 117 -10.22 -9.54 9.69
N VAL A 118 -10.59 -9.95 10.89
CA VAL A 118 -10.42 -9.13 12.10
C VAL A 118 -9.75 -9.94 13.19
N PHE A 119 -9.05 -9.27 14.08
CA PHE A 119 -8.73 -9.83 15.38
C PHE A 119 -9.50 -9.11 16.49
N GLU A 120 -9.72 -9.82 17.57
CA GLU A 120 -10.41 -9.32 18.75
C GLU A 120 -9.41 -8.90 19.81
N VAL A 121 -9.65 -7.72 20.37
CA VAL A 121 -8.86 -7.18 21.49
C VAL A 121 -9.73 -7.28 22.74
N LYS A 122 -9.41 -8.22 23.60
CA LYS A 122 -10.12 -8.42 24.86
C LYS A 122 -9.87 -7.27 25.83
N GLY A 123 -10.94 -6.71 26.34
CA GLY A 123 -10.93 -5.52 27.20
C GLY A 123 -11.34 -4.24 26.47
N LEU A 124 -11.57 -4.30 25.15
CA LEU A 124 -12.11 -3.20 24.34
C LEU A 124 -13.53 -3.45 23.84
N GLU A 125 -14.18 -4.49 24.35
CA GLU A 125 -15.60 -4.77 24.05
C GLU A 125 -16.47 -3.63 24.62
N GLY A 126 -17.39 -3.11 23.78
CA GLY A 126 -18.24 -1.97 24.15
C GLY A 126 -17.61 -0.59 23.96
N HIS A 127 -16.37 -0.50 23.58
CA HIS A 127 -15.69 0.75 23.21
C HIS A 127 -15.91 1.04 21.73
N ALA A 128 -16.91 1.86 21.39
CA ALA A 128 -17.28 2.18 20.02
C ALA A 128 -16.14 2.88 19.24
N GLU A 129 -15.35 3.70 19.91
CA GLU A 129 -14.16 4.36 19.36
C GLU A 129 -13.05 3.38 18.92
N ALA A 130 -13.07 2.16 19.46
CA ALA A 130 -12.15 1.08 19.12
C ALA A 130 -12.89 -0.09 18.42
N ASP A 131 -13.96 0.20 17.68
CA ASP A 131 -14.79 -0.78 16.95
C ASP A 131 -15.20 -1.99 17.80
N ASN A 132 -15.50 -1.76 19.05
CA ASN A 132 -15.84 -2.80 20.05
C ASN A 132 -14.78 -3.90 20.15
N GLY A 133 -13.50 -3.53 20.00
CA GLY A 133 -12.37 -4.45 20.06
C GLY A 133 -12.15 -5.30 18.81
N LYS A 134 -12.84 -5.05 17.71
CA LYS A 134 -12.68 -5.78 16.44
C LYS A 134 -11.88 -4.94 15.45
N PHE A 135 -10.62 -5.29 15.29
CA PHE A 135 -9.68 -4.55 14.46
C PHE A 135 -9.46 -5.27 13.13
N ASP A 136 -9.74 -4.59 12.03
CA ASP A 136 -9.36 -5.04 10.70
C ASP A 136 -7.86 -4.85 10.46
N TYR A 137 -7.28 -5.69 9.64
CA TYR A 137 -5.86 -5.67 9.35
C TYR A 137 -5.52 -6.08 7.91
N SER A 138 -4.30 -5.78 7.48
CA SER A 138 -3.72 -6.32 6.26
C SER A 138 -2.55 -7.24 6.61
N LYS A 139 -2.58 -8.47 6.11
CA LYS A 139 -1.47 -9.42 6.27
C LYS A 139 -0.26 -9.00 5.45
N SER A 140 0.92 -9.26 5.95
CA SER A 140 2.16 -9.25 5.17
C SER A 140 2.34 -10.57 4.41
N ALA A 141 3.34 -10.62 3.53
CA ALA A 141 3.76 -11.85 2.85
C ALA A 141 4.75 -12.67 3.72
N ALA A 142 4.43 -12.88 5.01
CA ALA A 142 5.21 -13.74 5.90
C ALA A 142 5.04 -15.22 5.53
N ASP A 143 6.06 -16.03 5.85
CA ASP A 143 6.03 -17.49 5.69
C ASP A 143 5.35 -18.19 6.89
N ALA A 144 5.01 -17.43 7.94
CA ALA A 144 4.35 -17.88 9.16
C ALA A 144 2.99 -17.17 9.34
N ASP A 145 2.04 -17.89 9.93
CA ASP A 145 0.73 -17.37 10.30
C ASP A 145 0.55 -17.33 11.83
N PHE A 146 -0.35 -16.47 12.29
CA PHE A 146 -0.75 -16.49 13.69
C PHE A 146 -1.54 -17.75 14.01
N GLU A 147 -1.37 -18.27 15.24
CA GLU A 147 -2.13 -19.42 15.71
C GLU A 147 -3.59 -19.02 15.98
N LYS A 148 -4.53 -19.69 15.32
CA LYS A 148 -5.96 -19.45 15.46
C LYS A 148 -6.43 -19.68 16.90
N GLY A 149 -7.18 -18.71 17.43
CA GLY A 149 -7.75 -18.77 18.78
C GLY A 149 -6.75 -18.58 19.91
N LYS A 150 -5.47 -18.39 19.60
CA LYS A 150 -4.46 -18.08 20.62
C LYS A 150 -4.55 -16.62 21.04
N GLU A 151 -4.44 -16.40 22.32
CA GLU A 151 -4.31 -15.07 22.91
C GLU A 151 -2.85 -14.67 23.02
N TYR A 152 -2.56 -13.46 22.57
CA TYR A 152 -1.23 -12.88 22.64
C TYR A 152 -1.23 -11.64 23.53
N GLU A 153 -0.21 -11.51 24.35
CA GLU A 153 0.21 -10.25 24.92
C GLU A 153 1.06 -9.48 23.90
N TYR A 154 1.22 -8.19 24.07
CA TYR A 154 2.08 -7.38 23.20
C TYR A 154 2.90 -6.37 24.00
N VAL A 155 3.98 -5.91 23.38
CA VAL A 155 4.87 -4.89 23.92
C VAL A 155 5.02 -3.79 22.87
N SER A 156 4.83 -2.53 23.26
CA SER A 156 5.08 -1.38 22.38
C SER A 156 6.58 -1.13 22.28
N VAL A 157 7.13 -1.16 21.06
CA VAL A 157 8.56 -1.04 20.77
C VAL A 157 8.87 0.18 19.89
N GLY A 158 8.09 1.24 20.01
CA GLY A 158 8.36 2.50 19.30
C GLY A 158 8.38 2.32 17.79
N LEU A 159 9.46 2.77 17.13
CA LEU A 159 9.66 2.66 15.69
C LEU A 159 10.23 1.30 15.24
N GLY A 160 10.58 0.42 16.18
CA GLY A 160 11.15 -0.90 15.90
C GLY A 160 12.61 -0.86 15.43
N LYS A 161 13.35 0.17 15.82
CA LYS A 161 14.81 0.23 15.68
C LYS A 161 15.46 -0.72 16.69
N GLU A 162 16.66 -1.18 16.43
CA GLU A 162 17.39 -2.08 17.32
C GLU A 162 17.43 -1.60 18.77
N ASP A 163 17.65 -0.29 18.97
CA ASP A 163 17.68 0.32 20.30
C ASP A 163 16.32 0.36 21.01
N ASP A 164 15.22 0.30 20.30
CA ASP A 164 13.85 0.32 20.84
C ASP A 164 13.48 -0.99 21.57
N PHE A 165 14.27 -2.05 21.38
CA PHE A 165 14.06 -3.36 22.00
C PHE A 165 14.88 -3.58 23.28
N LYS A 166 15.76 -2.64 23.65
CA LYS A 166 16.59 -2.77 24.83
C LYS A 166 15.73 -2.93 26.09
N ASP A 167 16.13 -3.86 26.93
CA ASP A 167 15.48 -4.16 28.22
C ASP A 167 14.00 -4.60 28.12
N LEU A 168 13.52 -4.96 26.92
CA LEU A 168 12.18 -5.48 26.70
C LEU A 168 12.18 -7.00 26.54
N ASP A 169 11.26 -7.69 27.22
CA ASP A 169 11.01 -9.11 27.04
C ASP A 169 9.84 -9.31 26.05
N LEU A 170 10.16 -9.73 24.83
CA LEU A 170 9.19 -10.05 23.78
C LEU A 170 8.94 -11.56 23.63
N THR A 171 9.53 -12.41 24.47
CA THR A 171 9.39 -13.86 24.37
C THR A 171 7.92 -14.29 24.36
N GLY A 172 7.46 -14.83 23.23
CA GLY A 172 6.07 -15.26 23.04
C GLY A 172 5.02 -14.15 22.91
N LYS A 173 5.43 -12.87 22.92
CA LYS A 173 4.56 -11.71 22.79
C LYS A 173 4.60 -11.13 21.37
N LEU A 174 3.66 -10.26 21.03
CA LEU A 174 3.68 -9.50 19.79
C LEU A 174 4.43 -8.17 20.00
N ALA A 175 5.19 -7.75 18.98
CA ALA A 175 5.76 -6.41 18.94
C ALA A 175 4.74 -5.44 18.33
N LEU A 176 4.33 -4.41 19.08
CA LEU A 176 3.52 -3.31 18.57
C LEU A 176 4.45 -2.19 18.09
N ILE A 177 4.51 -1.96 16.79
CA ILE A 177 5.52 -1.14 16.12
C ILE A 177 4.87 0.01 15.37
N GLN A 178 5.33 1.22 15.52
CA GLN A 178 4.87 2.36 14.74
C GLN A 178 5.54 2.39 13.36
N ARG A 179 4.78 2.65 12.30
CA ARG A 179 5.31 2.96 10.97
C ARG A 179 6.14 4.24 11.02
N GLY A 180 7.25 4.29 10.25
CA GLY A 180 8.10 5.47 10.06
C GLY A 180 9.58 5.11 10.02
N GLU A 181 10.40 6.00 9.52
CA GLU A 181 11.86 6.05 9.47
C GLU A 181 12.56 4.84 8.81
N ILE A 182 12.36 3.62 9.28
CA ILE A 182 13.02 2.41 8.75
C ILE A 182 12.03 1.50 8.01
N PRO A 183 12.49 0.63 7.10
CA PRO A 183 11.67 -0.29 6.31
C PRO A 183 10.89 -1.30 7.17
N PHE A 184 9.77 -1.81 6.66
CA PHE A 184 8.98 -2.84 7.35
C PHE A 184 9.77 -4.11 7.61
N SER A 185 10.59 -4.56 6.64
CA SER A 185 11.46 -5.73 6.80
C SER A 185 12.41 -5.58 7.98
N GLU A 186 13.04 -4.42 8.14
CA GLU A 186 13.95 -4.16 9.26
C GLU A 186 13.23 -4.16 10.60
N LYS A 187 12.07 -3.46 10.71
CA LYS A 187 11.26 -3.45 11.93
C LYS A 187 10.88 -4.85 12.41
N ILE A 188 10.40 -5.68 11.48
CA ILE A 188 9.88 -7.02 11.78
C ILE A 188 11.04 -7.99 12.03
N ALA A 189 12.16 -7.86 11.30
CA ALA A 189 13.36 -8.64 11.56
C ALA A 189 13.95 -8.36 12.94
N ASN A 190 14.00 -7.09 13.36
CA ASN A 190 14.42 -6.73 14.71
C ASN A 190 13.50 -7.36 15.77
N ALA A 191 12.17 -7.31 15.57
CA ALA A 191 11.23 -7.98 16.47
C ALA A 191 11.48 -9.50 16.55
N PHE A 192 11.74 -10.15 15.41
CA PHE A 192 12.08 -11.57 15.37
C PHE A 192 13.38 -11.87 16.15
N HIS A 193 14.43 -11.10 15.95
CA HIS A 193 15.72 -11.30 16.64
C HIS A 193 15.61 -11.09 18.16
N HIS A 194 14.65 -10.29 18.61
CA HIS A 194 14.34 -10.09 20.04
C HIS A 194 13.26 -11.04 20.57
N GLY A 195 12.94 -12.14 19.85
CA GLY A 195 12.09 -13.22 20.32
C GLY A 195 10.59 -12.99 20.25
N ALA A 196 10.14 -11.97 19.51
CA ALA A 196 8.71 -11.73 19.33
C ALA A 196 8.04 -12.89 18.57
N ALA A 197 6.83 -13.28 19.01
CA ALA A 197 6.01 -14.30 18.35
C ALA A 197 5.32 -13.78 17.08
N GLY A 198 5.31 -12.48 16.87
CA GLY A 198 4.73 -11.81 15.71
C GLY A 198 4.82 -10.30 15.84
N ALA A 199 4.37 -9.57 14.81
CA ALA A 199 4.43 -8.11 14.79
C ALA A 199 3.10 -7.48 14.34
N LEU A 200 2.68 -6.44 15.05
CA LEU A 200 1.59 -5.54 14.67
C LEU A 200 2.21 -4.19 14.30
N VAL A 201 2.21 -3.85 13.04
CA VAL A 201 2.69 -2.54 12.60
C VAL A 201 1.50 -1.62 12.40
N TYR A 202 1.48 -0.48 13.10
CA TYR A 202 0.39 0.47 12.96
C TYR A 202 0.81 1.74 12.20
N ASN A 203 -0.16 2.33 11.51
CA ASN A 203 0.08 3.53 10.72
C ASN A 203 0.40 4.73 11.61
N ASN A 204 1.25 5.62 11.13
CA ASN A 204 1.59 6.90 11.79
C ASN A 204 0.70 8.07 11.32
N VAL A 205 -0.10 7.85 10.28
CA VAL A 205 -1.08 8.81 9.74
C VAL A 205 -2.45 8.14 9.61
N ASP A 206 -3.50 8.94 9.61
CA ASP A 206 -4.86 8.43 9.35
C ASP A 206 -4.97 7.94 7.91
N GLY A 207 -5.75 6.89 7.70
CA GLY A 207 -5.94 6.27 6.38
C GLY A 207 -6.18 4.77 6.47
N SER A 208 -6.31 4.15 5.30
CA SER A 208 -6.54 2.71 5.16
C SER A 208 -5.31 1.89 5.55
N ASN A 209 -5.53 0.61 5.84
CA ASN A 209 -4.46 -0.35 6.03
C ASN A 209 -3.62 -0.47 4.75
N LEU A 210 -2.31 -0.61 4.92
CA LEU A 210 -1.34 -0.75 3.84
C LEU A 210 -0.87 -2.19 3.71
N GLY A 211 -0.55 -2.60 2.49
CA GLY A 211 0.24 -3.81 2.27
C GLY A 211 1.70 -3.58 2.69
N MET A 212 2.25 -4.52 3.45
CA MET A 212 3.67 -4.50 3.82
C MET A 212 4.47 -5.42 2.90
N SER A 213 5.42 -4.86 2.16
CA SER A 213 6.44 -5.66 1.49
C SER A 213 7.53 -6.00 2.50
N ILE A 214 7.78 -7.30 2.69
CA ILE A 214 8.79 -7.81 3.62
C ILE A 214 9.66 -8.88 2.96
N ASP A 215 10.90 -9.01 3.43
CA ASP A 215 11.88 -9.99 2.98
C ASP A 215 12.77 -10.50 4.13
N GLY A 216 13.65 -11.43 3.83
CA GLY A 216 14.63 -11.96 4.77
C GLY A 216 13.99 -12.49 6.06
N ASP A 217 14.60 -12.16 7.19
CA ASP A 217 14.19 -12.65 8.51
C ASP A 217 12.83 -12.12 8.97
N ALA A 218 12.34 -11.03 8.38
CA ALA A 218 10.99 -10.53 8.64
C ALA A 218 9.88 -11.52 8.25
N LYS A 219 10.15 -12.45 7.34
CA LYS A 219 9.19 -13.48 6.93
C LYS A 219 9.03 -14.62 7.95
N LYS A 220 9.94 -14.75 8.92
CA LYS A 220 9.96 -15.86 9.88
C LYS A 220 8.89 -15.77 10.96
N ILE A 221 8.32 -14.58 11.18
CA ILE A 221 7.22 -14.38 12.12
C ILE A 221 6.00 -13.77 11.41
N PRO A 222 4.78 -14.09 11.86
CA PRO A 222 3.58 -13.49 11.30
C PRO A 222 3.55 -12.00 11.59
N SER A 223 3.11 -11.21 10.60
CA SER A 223 2.98 -9.77 10.79
C SER A 223 1.79 -9.18 10.05
N VAL A 224 1.16 -8.19 10.66
CA VAL A 224 0.00 -7.49 10.12
C VAL A 224 0.15 -5.99 10.26
N PHE A 225 -0.52 -5.26 9.36
CA PHE A 225 -0.64 -3.82 9.40
C PHE A 225 -2.03 -3.42 9.86
N ILE A 226 -2.11 -2.46 10.78
CA ILE A 226 -3.35 -1.92 11.33
C ILE A 226 -3.38 -0.40 11.22
N SER A 227 -4.58 0.17 11.32
CA SER A 227 -4.76 1.62 11.30
C SER A 227 -4.07 2.31 12.48
N LYS A 228 -3.78 3.60 12.32
CA LYS A 228 -3.25 4.45 13.41
C LYS A 228 -4.16 4.41 14.64
N ARG A 229 -5.46 4.54 14.44
CA ARG A 229 -6.46 4.53 15.52
C ARG A 229 -6.35 3.27 16.39
N TYR A 230 -6.21 2.11 15.78
CA TYR A 230 -6.06 0.85 16.52
C TYR A 230 -4.71 0.74 17.22
N GLY A 231 -3.63 1.17 16.57
CA GLY A 231 -2.32 1.21 17.21
C GLY A 231 -2.28 2.10 18.46
N GLU A 232 -2.87 3.29 18.38
CA GLU A 232 -2.94 4.20 19.51
C GLU A 232 -3.86 3.66 20.64
N ALA A 233 -4.97 2.99 20.29
CA ALA A 233 -5.83 2.33 21.28
C ALA A 233 -5.08 1.21 22.03
N LEU A 234 -4.30 0.38 21.31
CA LEU A 234 -3.45 -0.64 21.93
C LEU A 234 -2.36 -0.03 22.80
N LYS A 235 -1.72 1.05 22.36
CA LYS A 235 -0.66 1.73 23.11
C LYS A 235 -1.17 2.37 24.40
N ALA A 236 -2.44 2.76 24.46
CA ALA A 236 -3.05 3.39 25.64
C ALA A 236 -3.35 2.41 26.79
N GLY A 237 -3.27 1.09 26.55
CA GLY A 237 -3.61 0.09 27.56
C GLY A 237 -2.80 -1.19 27.46
N SER A 238 -3.20 -2.18 28.25
CA SER A 238 -2.63 -3.54 28.23
C SER A 238 -3.77 -4.53 28.00
N TYR A 239 -3.85 -5.04 26.80
CA TYR A 239 -4.94 -5.91 26.35
C TYR A 239 -4.41 -7.26 25.88
N LYS A 240 -5.30 -8.18 25.59
CA LYS A 240 -4.96 -9.43 24.91
C LYS A 240 -5.56 -9.44 23.52
N ILE A 241 -4.80 -9.93 22.56
CA ILE A 241 -5.17 -9.99 21.16
C ILE A 241 -5.41 -11.44 20.76
N CYS A 242 -6.57 -11.71 20.18
CA CYS A 242 -6.95 -13.01 19.66
C CYS A 242 -7.35 -12.88 18.19
N LEU A 243 -6.76 -13.68 17.30
CA LEU A 243 -7.21 -13.72 15.90
C LEU A 243 -8.51 -14.53 15.82
N LEU A 244 -9.56 -13.84 15.36
CA LEU A 244 -10.81 -14.43 14.93
C LEU A 244 -10.78 -14.60 13.40
N TYR A 245 -11.53 -15.56 12.91
CA TYR A 245 -11.69 -15.78 11.47
C TYR A 245 -13.05 -15.34 11.02
#